data_f582d4baea1730124c42d270b4534683
#
_entry.id   f582d4baea1730124c42d270b4534683
#
_cell.length_a   1.000
_cell.length_b   1.000
_cell.length_c   1.000
_cell.angle_alpha   90.00
_cell.angle_beta   90.00
_cell.angle_gamma   90.00
#
_symmetry.space_group_name_H-M   'P 1'
#
loop_
_entity.id
_entity.type
_entity.pdbx_description
1 polymer ?
#
loop_
_entity_poly.entity_id
_entity_poly.type
_entity_poly.pdbx_seq_one_letter_code
_entity_poly.pdbx_strand_id
1 'polypeptide(L)' 'KLKLLYRVVRRRVERGEDLSEVLKDYPRLTAEQRAEIVRALSGR' A
#
# COMPACT_ATOMS: atom_id res chain seq x y z
N LYS A 1 8.43 10.24 -2.12
CA LYS A 1 8.98 9.08 -1.45
C LYS A 1 7.96 8.00 -1.27
N LEU A 2 6.72 8.39 -1.07
CA LEU A 2 5.64 7.41 -1.04
C LEU A 2 5.39 6.80 -2.40
N LYS A 3 5.84 7.48 -3.45
CA LYS A 3 5.58 7.00 -4.80
C LYS A 3 6.18 5.63 -5.07
N LEU A 4 7.42 5.43 -4.64
CA LEU A 4 8.06 4.14 -4.86
C LEU A 4 7.37 3.05 -4.06
N LEU A 5 7.05 3.36 -2.82
CA LEU A 5 6.38 2.39 -1.97
C LEU A 5 4.99 2.07 -2.52
N TYR A 6 4.29 3.09 -3.00
CA TYR A 6 2.97 2.89 -3.57
C TYR A 6 3.04 1.93 -4.76
N ARG A 7 4.04 2.10 -5.60
CA ARG A 7 4.19 1.23 -6.77
C ARG A 7 4.45 -0.21 -6.37
N VAL A 8 5.29 -0.39 -5.36
CA VAL A 8 5.59 -1.74 -4.88
C VAL A 8 4.35 -2.39 -4.30
N VAL A 9 3.63 -1.66 -3.45
CA VAL A 9 2.42 -2.19 -2.83
C VAL A 9 1.37 -2.51 -3.89
N ARG A 10 1.21 -1.60 -4.85
CA ARG A 10 0.24 -1.81 -5.90
C ARG A 10 0.54 -3.07 -6.70
N ARG A 11 1.81 -3.26 -7.00
CA ARG A 11 2.21 -4.43 -7.77
C ARG A 11 1.88 -5.72 -7.03
N ARG A 12 2.14 -5.74 -5.74
CA ARG A 12 1.86 -6.92 -4.95
C ARG A 12 0.36 -7.21 -4.87
N VAL A 13 -0.43 -6.14 -4.74
CA VAL A 13 -1.88 -6.31 -4.70
C VAL A 13 -2.39 -6.82 -6.04
N GLU A 14 -1.80 -6.34 -7.13
CA GLU A 14 -2.22 -6.80 -8.46
C GLU A 14 -1.88 -8.26 -8.68
N ARG A 15 -0.92 -8.76 -7.94
CA ARG A 15 -0.58 -10.18 -8.00
C ARG A 15 -1.56 -11.05 -7.25
N GLY A 16 -2.48 -10.44 -6.53
CA GLY A 16 -3.46 -11.18 -5.77
C GLY A 16 -3.23 -11.17 -4.29
N GLU A 17 -2.23 -10.43 -3.82
CA GLU A 17 -1.97 -10.34 -2.39
C GLU A 17 -2.98 -9.38 -1.75
N ASP A 18 -3.28 -9.66 -0.49
CA ASP A 18 -4.20 -8.83 0.25
C ASP A 18 -3.50 -7.54 0.69
N LEU A 19 -4.15 -6.40 0.47
CA LEU A 19 -3.56 -5.12 0.79
C LEU A 19 -3.17 -5.03 2.26
N SER A 20 -4.04 -5.51 3.14
CA SER A 20 -3.73 -5.49 4.57
C SER A 20 -2.47 -6.27 4.88
N GLU A 21 -2.31 -7.41 4.24
CA GLU A 21 -1.14 -8.23 4.46
C GLU A 21 0.11 -7.57 3.92
N VAL A 22 -0.01 -6.95 2.76
CA VAL A 22 1.13 -6.26 2.16
C VAL A 22 1.61 -5.14 3.07
N LEU A 23 0.67 -4.37 3.61
CA LEU A 23 1.02 -3.23 4.46
C LEU A 23 1.69 -3.66 5.75
N LYS A 24 1.46 -4.88 6.20
CA LYS A 24 2.12 -5.38 7.39
C LYS A 24 3.63 -5.51 7.22
N ASP A 25 4.07 -5.65 6.00
CA ASP A 25 5.49 -5.74 5.70
C ASP A 25 6.19 -4.39 5.78
N TYR A 26 5.42 -3.33 5.96
CA TYR A 26 5.97 -1.98 6.02
C TYR A 26 5.53 -1.29 7.31
N PRO A 27 6.10 -1.74 8.44
CA PRO A 27 5.69 -1.21 9.75
C PRO A 27 6.07 0.24 9.97
N ARG A 28 6.93 0.79 9.13
CA ARG A 28 7.35 2.18 9.28
C ARG A 28 6.34 3.18 8.77
N LEU A 29 5.33 2.69 8.08
CA LEU A 29 4.29 3.57 7.57
C LEU A 29 3.47 4.15 8.70
N THR A 30 3.27 5.45 8.64
CA THR A 30 2.38 6.09 9.60
C THR A 30 0.94 5.76 9.23
N ALA A 31 0.02 6.04 10.15
CA ALA A 31 -1.39 5.80 9.88
C ALA A 31 -1.85 6.62 8.68
N GLU A 32 -1.34 7.84 8.57
CA GLU A 32 -1.70 8.70 7.44
C GLU A 32 -1.21 8.14 6.12
N GLN A 33 0.03 7.68 6.11
CA GLN A 33 0.61 7.14 4.90
C GLN A 33 -0.11 5.88 4.46
N ARG A 34 -0.45 5.05 5.43
CA ARG A 34 -1.18 3.82 5.15
C ARG A 34 -2.55 4.14 4.56
N ALA A 35 -3.23 5.11 5.15
CA ALA A 35 -4.55 5.52 4.66
C ALA A 35 -4.47 6.06 3.25
N GLU A 36 -3.41 6.79 2.95
CA GLU A 36 -3.23 7.33 1.60
C GLU A 36 -3.08 6.23 0.57
N ILE A 37 -2.29 5.21 0.91
CA ILE A 37 -2.07 4.11 0.00
C ILE A 37 -3.38 3.35 -0.22
N VAL A 38 -4.09 3.08 0.85
CA VAL A 38 -5.36 2.36 0.76
C VAL A 38 -6.34 3.15 -0.10
N ARG A 39 -6.41 4.45 0.12
CA ARG A 39 -7.32 5.29 -0.63
C ARG A 39 -6.95 5.31 -2.11
N ALA A 40 -5.67 5.43 -2.40
CA ALA A 40 -5.22 5.49 -3.78
C ALA A 40 -5.53 4.20 -4.52
N LEU A 41 -5.40 3.07 -3.85
CA LEU A 41 -5.65 1.79 -4.47
C LEU A 41 -7.13 1.45 -4.52
N SER A 42 -7.89 1.92 -3.55
CA SER A 42 -9.32 1.64 -3.49
C SER A 42 -10.16 2.62 -4.31
N GLY A 43 -9.62 3.80 -4.53
CA GLY A 43 -10.37 4.86 -5.18
C GLY A 43 -10.45 4.77 -6.68
N ARG A 44 -10.10 3.66 -7.25
CA ARG A 44 -10.09 3.51 -8.70
C ARG A 44 -11.48 3.24 -9.27
#